data_a707451ea2d487ed508cd71973dbbab0
#
_entry.id   a707451ea2d487ed508cd71973dbbab0
#
_cell.length_a   1.000
_cell.length_b   1.000
_cell.length_c   1.000
_cell.angle_alpha   90.00
_cell.angle_beta   90.00
_cell.angle_gamma   90.00
#
_symmetry.space_group_name_H-M   'P 1'
#
loop_
_entity.id
_entity.type
_entity.pdbx_description
1 polymer ?
#
loop_
_entity_poly.entity_id
_entity_poly.type
_entity_poly.pdbx_seq_one_letter_code
_entity_poly.pdbx_strand_id
1 'polypeptide(L)'
;MKRYLLLFAALCMVTAGHAQKKNFSYKFYGQVRGDLFYNSRANAEIVDGLFHLYPKDKNLDAEGNDLNATANGSFYLLYSRLGVDVTGPNIGKAVTTAKLEADFRGSGSNWAVLRIRHAYVNLDWGKSAVLVGQTWHPLFGDVSPQMLNLSTGAPFQPFNRSPQIRYRYTSGKGLQLTGAVLWQLQYLSAGPNGKSEEYIKNSCIPEVYVSADYKVDGLIAGVGMEVLSLKPRQQTTVDD
;
A
#
# COMPACT_ATOMS: atom_id res chain seq x y z
N MET A 1 -15.57 19.40 -24.85
CA MET A 1 -14.93 18.44 -23.94
C MET A 1 -15.05 16.98 -24.43
N LYS A 2 -16.22 16.43 -24.75
CA LYS A 2 -16.40 15.03 -25.20
C LYS A 2 -15.58 14.66 -26.46
N ARG A 3 -15.38 15.59 -27.41
CA ARG A 3 -14.61 15.35 -28.65
C ARG A 3 -13.11 15.18 -28.40
N TYR A 4 -12.54 15.89 -27.42
CA TYR A 4 -11.11 15.77 -27.08
C TYR A 4 -10.81 14.50 -26.28
N LEU A 5 -11.79 14.03 -25.48
CA LEU A 5 -11.67 12.77 -24.76
C LEU A 5 -11.64 11.57 -25.75
N LEU A 6 -12.48 11.62 -26.79
CA LEU A 6 -12.50 10.61 -27.86
C LEU A 6 -11.20 10.62 -28.70
N LEU A 7 -10.66 11.80 -28.97
CA LEU A 7 -9.37 11.95 -29.68
C LEU A 7 -8.20 11.43 -28.83
N PHE A 8 -8.21 11.69 -27.52
CA PHE A 8 -7.19 11.16 -26.60
C PHE A 8 -7.30 9.64 -26.46
N ALA A 9 -8.50 9.10 -26.35
CA ALA A 9 -8.73 7.65 -26.33
C ALA A 9 -8.34 6.99 -27.68
N ALA A 10 -8.64 7.62 -28.80
CA ALA A 10 -8.23 7.14 -30.13
C ALA A 10 -6.70 7.21 -30.31
N LEU A 11 -6.03 8.24 -29.82
CA LEU A 11 -4.58 8.37 -29.85
C LEU A 11 -3.90 7.29 -28.99
N CYS A 12 -4.46 6.96 -27.82
CA CYS A 12 -3.99 5.86 -26.98
C CYS A 12 -4.18 4.48 -27.66
N MET A 13 -5.26 4.29 -28.43
CA MET A 13 -5.49 3.04 -29.16
C MET A 13 -4.57 2.89 -30.39
N VAL A 14 -4.24 3.98 -31.08
CA VAL A 14 -3.34 3.95 -32.24
C VAL A 14 -1.90 3.65 -31.83
N THR A 15 -1.47 4.14 -30.67
CA THR A 15 -0.13 3.83 -30.13
C THR A 15 -0.03 2.38 -29.64
N ALA A 16 -1.12 1.76 -29.21
CA ALA A 16 -1.15 0.35 -28.83
C ALA A 16 -0.99 -0.60 -30.03
N GLY A 17 -1.40 -0.19 -31.22
CA GLY A 17 -1.34 -1.03 -32.45
C GLY A 17 0.05 -1.20 -33.05
N HIS A 18 1.05 -0.41 -32.66
CA HIS A 18 2.42 -0.46 -33.17
C HIS A 18 3.43 -1.06 -32.18
N ALA A 19 2.99 -1.61 -31.07
CA ALA A 19 3.87 -2.33 -30.17
C ALA A 19 4.32 -3.62 -30.85
N GLN A 20 5.55 -3.62 -31.33
CA GLN A 20 6.20 -4.78 -31.91
C GLN A 20 6.04 -6.00 -30.98
N LYS A 21 5.48 -7.07 -31.52
CA LYS A 21 5.18 -8.36 -30.84
C LYS A 21 6.38 -9.05 -30.15
N LYS A 22 7.57 -8.50 -30.17
CA LYS A 22 8.80 -9.22 -29.85
C LYS A 22 9.29 -9.17 -28.40
N ASN A 23 8.80 -8.28 -27.53
CA ASN A 23 9.34 -8.14 -26.17
C ASN A 23 8.25 -7.92 -25.09
N PHE A 24 7.10 -8.55 -25.23
CA PHE A 24 6.04 -8.49 -24.23
C PHE A 24 5.90 -9.85 -23.57
N SER A 25 6.14 -9.91 -22.27
CA SER A 25 5.86 -11.11 -21.48
C SER A 25 5.02 -10.77 -20.26
N TYR A 26 4.17 -11.70 -19.88
CA TYR A 26 3.36 -11.56 -18.70
C TYR A 26 3.34 -12.89 -17.94
N LYS A 27 3.34 -12.78 -16.61
CA LYS A 27 3.27 -13.91 -15.67
C LYS A 27 2.13 -13.69 -14.70
N PHE A 28 1.09 -14.50 -14.84
CA PHE A 28 0.02 -14.55 -13.84
C PHE A 28 0.48 -15.33 -12.62
N TYR A 29 0.06 -14.88 -11.46
CA TYR A 29 0.28 -15.55 -10.19
C TYR A 29 -0.88 -15.29 -9.24
N GLY A 30 -0.95 -16.06 -8.18
CA GLY A 30 -1.97 -15.89 -7.16
C GLY A 30 -1.80 -16.87 -6.02
N GLN A 31 -2.64 -16.71 -5.05
CA GLN A 31 -2.76 -17.63 -3.92
C GLN A 31 -4.19 -17.67 -3.42
N VAL A 32 -4.61 -18.82 -2.93
CA VAL A 32 -5.77 -18.97 -2.07
C VAL A 32 -5.27 -19.10 -0.64
N ARG A 33 -5.76 -18.23 0.24
CA ARG A 33 -5.36 -18.26 1.65
C ARG A 33 -6.59 -18.34 2.54
N GLY A 34 -6.63 -19.36 3.39
CA GLY A 34 -7.59 -19.51 4.46
C GLY A 34 -6.97 -19.12 5.81
N ASP A 35 -7.64 -18.26 6.54
CA ASP A 35 -7.26 -17.86 7.90
C ASP A 35 -8.33 -18.34 8.87
N LEU A 36 -8.02 -19.36 9.66
CA LEU A 36 -8.85 -19.87 10.74
C LEU A 36 -8.26 -19.37 12.06
N PHE A 37 -9.12 -18.80 12.91
CA PHE A 37 -8.70 -18.38 14.23
C PHE A 37 -9.72 -18.74 15.30
N TYR A 38 -9.23 -18.84 16.52
CA TYR A 38 -10.00 -18.99 17.75
C TYR A 38 -9.39 -18.13 18.82
N ASN A 39 -10.20 -17.32 19.47
CA ASN A 39 -9.84 -16.54 20.65
C ASN A 39 -10.67 -17.02 21.82
N SER A 40 -10.03 -17.37 22.93
CA SER A 40 -10.71 -17.77 24.16
C SER A 40 -11.41 -16.63 24.88
N ARG A 41 -11.16 -15.39 24.46
CA ARG A 41 -11.68 -14.16 25.02
C ARG A 41 -11.88 -13.12 23.92
N ALA A 42 -12.80 -12.18 24.08
CA ALA A 42 -12.96 -11.06 23.17
C ALA A 42 -11.66 -10.26 23.02
N ASN A 43 -11.30 -9.91 21.80
CA ASN A 43 -10.08 -9.19 21.47
C ASN A 43 -10.39 -7.78 20.95
N ALA A 44 -9.43 -6.88 21.12
CA ALA A 44 -9.39 -5.67 20.33
C ALA A 44 -8.98 -6.05 18.92
N GLU A 45 -9.84 -5.74 17.96
CA GLU A 45 -9.69 -6.12 16.57
C GLU A 45 -9.69 -4.88 15.68
N ILE A 46 -8.96 -4.94 14.58
CA ILE A 46 -9.03 -3.94 13.52
C ILE A 46 -9.32 -4.67 12.20
N VAL A 47 -10.08 -4.00 11.32
CA VAL A 47 -10.38 -4.49 9.97
C VAL A 47 -11.04 -5.87 10.00
N ASP A 48 -12.20 -5.94 10.65
CA ASP A 48 -13.09 -7.12 10.68
C ASP A 48 -12.38 -8.43 11.13
N GLY A 49 -11.67 -8.36 12.26
CA GLY A 49 -11.02 -9.53 12.86
C GLY A 49 -9.76 -10.01 12.15
N LEU A 50 -9.17 -9.21 11.27
CA LEU A 50 -7.88 -9.56 10.66
C LEU A 50 -6.68 -9.28 11.55
N PHE A 51 -6.80 -8.25 12.37
CA PHE A 51 -5.78 -7.88 13.31
C PHE A 51 -6.33 -8.12 14.70
N HIS A 52 -5.89 -9.16 15.34
CA HIS A 52 -6.10 -9.41 16.76
C HIS A 52 -4.96 -8.74 17.51
N LEU A 53 -5.24 -7.66 18.19
CA LEU A 53 -4.20 -6.83 18.83
C LEU A 53 -3.87 -7.33 20.23
N TYR A 54 -4.89 -7.45 21.07
CA TYR A 54 -4.77 -7.90 22.46
C TYR A 54 -6.13 -8.32 23.02
N PRO A 55 -6.18 -9.18 24.04
CA PRO A 55 -7.41 -9.50 24.75
C PRO A 55 -7.98 -8.25 25.43
N LYS A 56 -9.29 -8.05 25.35
CA LYS A 56 -9.96 -6.95 26.06
C LYS A 56 -9.94 -7.19 27.58
N ASP A 57 -9.85 -6.09 28.32
CA ASP A 57 -10.00 -6.10 29.77
C ASP A 57 -11.38 -6.60 30.21
N LYS A 58 -11.54 -6.87 31.52
CA LYS A 58 -12.83 -7.22 32.09
C LYS A 58 -13.82 -6.09 31.89
N ASN A 59 -15.02 -6.44 31.50
CA ASN A 59 -16.17 -5.56 31.36
C ASN A 59 -17.34 -6.23 32.08
N LEU A 60 -17.59 -5.83 33.35
CA LEU A 60 -18.60 -6.46 34.16
C LEU A 60 -19.99 -5.88 33.88
N ASP A 61 -20.99 -6.76 33.75
CA ASP A 61 -22.40 -6.38 33.77
C ASP A 61 -22.89 -6.07 35.20
N ALA A 62 -24.18 -5.78 35.34
CA ALA A 62 -24.79 -5.46 36.61
C ALA A 62 -24.76 -6.65 37.60
N GLU A 63 -24.71 -7.87 37.11
CA GLU A 63 -24.65 -9.12 37.86
C GLU A 63 -23.21 -9.57 38.16
N GLY A 64 -22.20 -8.84 37.67
CA GLY A 64 -20.78 -9.12 37.91
C GLY A 64 -20.17 -10.13 36.89
N ASN A 65 -20.86 -10.49 35.81
CA ASN A 65 -20.34 -11.35 34.77
C ASN A 65 -19.45 -10.54 33.82
N ASP A 66 -18.35 -11.14 33.38
CA ASP A 66 -17.46 -10.48 32.42
C ASP A 66 -17.94 -10.68 30.99
N LEU A 67 -18.50 -9.64 30.39
CA LEU A 67 -18.99 -9.62 29.01
C LEU A 67 -17.89 -9.92 27.96
N ASN A 68 -16.64 -9.68 28.30
CA ASN A 68 -15.50 -9.97 27.42
C ASN A 68 -14.94 -11.39 27.59
N ALA A 69 -15.42 -12.16 28.57
CA ALA A 69 -15.05 -13.58 28.74
C ALA A 69 -15.79 -14.49 27.75
N THR A 70 -15.93 -14.05 26.51
CA THR A 70 -16.64 -14.78 25.47
C THR A 70 -15.66 -15.19 24.38
N ALA A 71 -15.62 -16.50 24.10
CA ALA A 71 -14.82 -17.04 23.02
C ALA A 71 -15.41 -16.63 21.66
N ASN A 72 -14.55 -16.41 20.70
CA ASN A 72 -14.94 -16.15 19.31
C ASN A 72 -13.99 -16.81 18.33
N GLY A 73 -14.45 -17.01 17.11
CA GLY A 73 -13.64 -17.58 16.05
C GLY A 73 -14.31 -17.44 14.70
N SER A 74 -13.52 -17.49 13.65
CA SER A 74 -14.02 -17.41 12.28
C SER A 74 -13.03 -18.03 11.28
N PHE A 75 -13.47 -18.18 10.04
CA PHE A 75 -12.68 -18.65 8.94
C PHE A 75 -12.86 -17.71 7.74
N TYR A 76 -11.76 -17.11 7.26
CA TYR A 76 -11.76 -16.15 6.16
C TYR A 76 -10.89 -16.61 5.00
N LEU A 77 -11.30 -16.26 3.79
CA LEU A 77 -10.53 -16.44 2.55
C LEU A 77 -10.11 -15.11 1.91
N LEU A 78 -10.28 -14.01 2.62
CA LEU A 78 -10.18 -12.63 2.11
C LEU A 78 -8.77 -12.24 1.65
N TYR A 79 -7.73 -12.93 2.13
CA TYR A 79 -6.35 -12.72 1.66
C TYR A 79 -5.99 -13.48 0.39
N SER A 80 -6.94 -14.16 -0.21
CA SER A 80 -6.75 -14.73 -1.55
C SER A 80 -6.42 -13.61 -2.53
N ARG A 81 -5.46 -13.86 -3.41
CA ARG A 81 -4.78 -12.82 -4.19
C ARG A 81 -4.62 -13.24 -5.63
N LEU A 82 -4.75 -12.29 -6.52
CA LEU A 82 -4.46 -12.43 -7.94
C LEU A 82 -3.50 -11.31 -8.37
N GLY A 83 -2.58 -11.62 -9.27
CA GLY A 83 -1.65 -10.65 -9.80
C GLY A 83 -1.11 -11.03 -11.17
N VAL A 84 -0.54 -10.03 -11.83
CA VAL A 84 0.19 -10.19 -13.08
C VAL A 84 1.44 -9.32 -13.05
N ASP A 85 2.56 -9.91 -13.37
CA ASP A 85 3.81 -9.22 -13.68
C ASP A 85 3.94 -9.14 -15.21
N VAL A 86 4.26 -7.96 -15.70
CA VAL A 86 4.39 -7.67 -17.11
C VAL A 86 5.78 -7.11 -17.38
N THR A 87 6.46 -7.65 -18.40
CA THR A 87 7.64 -7.03 -18.98
C THR A 87 7.26 -6.51 -20.35
N GLY A 88 7.40 -5.21 -20.55
CA GLY A 88 7.06 -4.53 -21.79
C GLY A 88 8.28 -4.28 -22.68
N PRO A 89 8.07 -3.64 -23.83
CA PRO A 89 9.16 -3.20 -24.68
C PRO A 89 10.02 -2.17 -23.96
N ASN A 90 11.32 -2.17 -24.23
CA ASN A 90 12.23 -1.16 -23.71
C ASN A 90 11.86 0.24 -24.22
N ILE A 91 11.91 1.22 -23.34
CA ILE A 91 11.77 2.64 -23.70
C ILE A 91 13.18 3.25 -23.70
N GLY A 92 13.75 3.44 -24.87
CA GLY A 92 15.15 3.78 -25.01
C GLY A 92 16.06 2.70 -24.39
N LYS A 93 16.82 3.04 -23.36
CA LYS A 93 17.68 2.11 -22.61
C LYS A 93 16.99 1.52 -21.38
N ALA A 94 15.78 1.95 -21.04
CA ALA A 94 15.06 1.48 -19.86
C ALA A 94 14.36 0.14 -20.13
N VAL A 95 14.52 -0.80 -19.24
CA VAL A 95 13.68 -1.99 -19.15
C VAL A 95 12.35 -1.58 -18.51
N THR A 96 11.25 -1.85 -19.21
CA THR A 96 9.90 -1.49 -18.73
C THR A 96 9.25 -2.71 -18.09
N THR A 97 8.83 -2.55 -16.84
CA THR A 97 8.03 -3.55 -16.13
C THR A 97 6.77 -2.93 -15.55
N ALA A 98 5.74 -3.73 -15.38
CA ALA A 98 4.52 -3.33 -14.68
C ALA A 98 4.02 -4.46 -13.78
N LYS A 99 3.30 -4.09 -12.74
CA LYS A 99 2.66 -5.03 -11.84
C LYS A 99 1.24 -4.57 -11.55
N LEU A 100 0.31 -5.53 -11.61
CA LEU A 100 -1.04 -5.36 -11.07
C LEU A 100 -1.31 -6.51 -10.10
N GLU A 101 -1.73 -6.18 -8.88
CA GLU A 101 -2.07 -7.16 -7.85
C GLU A 101 -3.27 -6.68 -7.03
N ALA A 102 -4.20 -7.59 -6.79
CA ALA A 102 -5.38 -7.33 -5.97
C ALA A 102 -5.66 -8.47 -5.00
N ASP A 103 -6.32 -8.16 -3.89
CA ASP A 103 -6.92 -9.12 -2.96
C ASP A 103 -8.36 -8.69 -2.62
N PHE A 104 -9.09 -9.54 -1.87
CA PHE A 104 -10.49 -9.29 -1.49
C PHE A 104 -10.63 -8.64 -0.12
N ARG A 105 -9.61 -7.92 0.31
CA ARG A 105 -9.48 -7.34 1.64
C ARG A 105 -9.64 -5.83 1.65
N GLY A 106 -10.51 -5.28 0.85
CA GLY A 106 -10.88 -3.88 0.89
C GLY A 106 -11.61 -3.54 2.20
N SER A 107 -11.63 -2.27 2.57
CA SER A 107 -12.42 -1.75 3.68
C SER A 107 -13.84 -1.44 3.21
N GLY A 108 -14.81 -1.65 4.07
CA GLY A 108 -16.22 -1.34 3.76
C GLY A 108 -17.20 -2.23 4.53
N SER A 109 -18.48 -2.00 4.32
CA SER A 109 -19.57 -2.76 4.93
C SER A 109 -19.84 -4.11 4.24
N ASN A 110 -19.24 -4.36 3.09
CA ASN A 110 -19.40 -5.60 2.36
C ASN A 110 -18.37 -6.63 2.85
N TRP A 111 -18.79 -7.89 2.88
CA TRP A 111 -17.98 -9.00 3.36
C TRP A 111 -16.69 -9.21 2.56
N ALA A 112 -16.69 -8.98 1.25
CA ALA A 112 -15.50 -9.10 0.40
C ALA A 112 -15.43 -7.91 -0.55
N VAL A 113 -14.46 -7.03 -0.37
CA VAL A 113 -14.22 -5.87 -1.21
C VAL A 113 -12.88 -6.01 -1.92
N LEU A 114 -12.90 -5.92 -3.25
CA LEU A 114 -11.69 -5.95 -4.06
C LEU A 114 -10.81 -4.76 -3.73
N ARG A 115 -9.55 -5.01 -3.40
CA ARG A 115 -8.56 -3.99 -3.08
C ARG A 115 -7.37 -4.09 -4.02
N ILE A 116 -7.01 -2.97 -4.65
CA ILE A 116 -5.77 -2.86 -5.40
C ILE A 116 -4.60 -2.80 -4.40
N ARG A 117 -3.65 -3.71 -4.53
CA ARG A 117 -2.43 -3.76 -3.72
C ARG A 117 -1.28 -3.07 -4.42
N HIS A 118 -1.01 -3.51 -5.64
CA HIS A 118 0.01 -2.96 -6.51
C HIS A 118 -0.59 -2.65 -7.86
N ALA A 119 -0.31 -1.48 -8.39
CA ALA A 119 -0.66 -1.05 -9.73
C ALA A 119 0.36 -0.01 -10.17
N TYR A 120 1.47 -0.43 -10.79
CA TYR A 120 2.54 0.48 -11.16
C TYR A 120 3.27 0.05 -12.42
N VAL A 121 3.94 1.03 -13.02
CA VAL A 121 4.95 0.85 -14.07
C VAL A 121 6.29 1.27 -13.51
N ASN A 122 7.34 0.52 -13.86
CA ASN A 122 8.72 0.81 -13.51
C ASN A 122 9.60 0.86 -14.75
N LEU A 123 10.39 1.91 -14.87
CA LEU A 123 11.40 2.11 -15.89
C LEU A 123 12.77 1.98 -15.23
N ASP A 124 13.57 1.01 -15.64
CA ASP A 124 14.86 0.69 -15.04
C ASP A 124 16.00 0.82 -16.06
N TRP A 125 16.93 1.71 -15.77
CA TRP A 125 18.18 1.96 -16.54
C TRP A 125 19.40 1.27 -15.90
N GLY A 126 19.20 0.33 -14.99
CA GLY A 126 20.24 -0.37 -14.25
C GLY A 126 20.66 0.36 -12.96
N LYS A 127 21.31 1.50 -13.06
CA LYS A 127 21.68 2.31 -11.88
C LYS A 127 20.57 3.22 -11.39
N SER A 128 19.63 3.57 -12.26
CA SER A 128 18.53 4.48 -11.98
C SER A 128 17.21 3.81 -12.33
N ALA A 129 16.18 4.02 -11.54
CA ALA A 129 14.84 3.54 -11.84
C ALA A 129 13.80 4.60 -11.45
N VAL A 130 12.72 4.65 -12.23
CA VAL A 130 11.53 5.47 -11.96
C VAL A 130 10.32 4.56 -11.89
N LEU A 131 9.61 4.63 -10.78
CA LEU A 131 8.36 3.92 -10.57
C LEU A 131 7.22 4.92 -10.49
N VAL A 132 6.13 4.65 -11.23
CA VAL A 132 4.90 5.46 -11.21
C VAL A 132 3.71 4.54 -10.95
N GLY A 133 2.93 4.83 -9.93
CA GLY A 133 1.73 4.08 -9.56
C GLY A 133 1.69 3.70 -8.10
N GLN A 134 0.80 2.78 -7.75
CA GLN A 134 0.56 2.38 -6.37
C GLN A 134 1.41 1.17 -6.00
N THR A 135 2.19 1.29 -4.92
CA THR A 135 2.93 0.19 -4.31
C THR A 135 3.24 0.50 -2.85
N TRP A 136 4.04 -0.36 -2.21
CA TRP A 136 4.48 -0.13 -0.84
C TRP A 136 5.11 1.25 -0.66
N HIS A 137 4.79 1.87 0.45
CA HIS A 137 5.47 3.07 0.93
C HIS A 137 6.98 2.82 1.00
N PRO A 138 7.84 3.75 0.52
CA PRO A 138 9.28 3.52 0.52
C PRO A 138 9.88 3.28 1.90
N LEU A 139 9.27 3.82 2.96
CA LEU A 139 9.68 3.59 4.35
C LEU A 139 9.53 2.11 4.78
N PHE A 140 8.67 1.32 4.12
CA PHE A 140 8.58 -0.12 4.35
C PHE A 140 9.90 -0.83 4.02
N GLY A 141 10.72 -0.24 3.13
CA GLY A 141 12.02 -0.76 2.74
C GLY A 141 11.94 -2.03 1.90
N ASP A 142 13.11 -2.63 1.72
CA ASP A 142 13.27 -3.85 0.93
C ASP A 142 13.33 -5.11 1.81
N VAL A 143 13.32 -4.94 3.14
CA VAL A 143 13.38 -6.05 4.11
C VAL A 143 12.02 -6.26 4.74
N SER A 144 11.40 -7.38 4.43
CA SER A 144 10.20 -7.84 5.11
C SER A 144 10.58 -8.90 6.13
N PRO A 145 10.22 -8.75 7.41
CA PRO A 145 10.50 -9.77 8.41
C PRO A 145 9.74 -11.07 8.06
N GLN A 146 10.40 -12.20 8.27
CA GLN A 146 9.78 -13.51 8.11
C GLN A 146 8.92 -13.78 9.34
N MET A 147 7.61 -13.77 9.17
CA MET A 147 6.65 -14.08 10.23
C MET A 147 5.42 -14.76 9.63
N LEU A 148 4.71 -15.52 10.44
CA LEU A 148 3.53 -16.29 10.00
C LEU A 148 2.41 -15.38 9.47
N ASN A 149 2.17 -14.26 10.13
CA ASN A 149 1.21 -13.27 9.68
C ASN A 149 1.76 -11.86 9.89
N LEU A 150 2.12 -11.20 8.80
CA LEU A 150 2.67 -9.85 8.82
C LEU A 150 1.65 -8.81 9.36
N SER A 151 0.36 -9.12 9.31
CA SER A 151 -0.70 -8.24 9.75
C SER A 151 -1.00 -8.31 11.25
N THR A 152 -0.46 -9.28 11.97
CA THR A 152 -0.65 -9.45 13.41
C THR A 152 0.62 -9.09 14.16
N GLY A 153 0.48 -8.33 15.25
CA GLY A 153 1.57 -8.07 16.18
C GLY A 153 2.65 -7.08 15.73
N ALA A 154 2.37 -6.27 14.70
CA ALA A 154 3.33 -5.30 14.19
C ALA A 154 2.75 -3.86 14.22
N PRO A 155 2.63 -3.23 15.40
CA PRO A 155 1.96 -1.95 15.56
C PRO A 155 2.70 -0.76 14.90
N PHE A 156 3.97 -0.91 14.55
CA PHE A 156 4.83 0.17 14.05
C PHE A 156 5.36 -0.07 12.64
N GLN A 157 4.63 -0.81 11.81
CA GLN A 157 5.08 -1.07 10.44
C GLN A 157 4.41 -0.14 9.43
N PRO A 158 5.18 0.44 8.51
CA PRO A 158 4.67 1.29 7.45
C PRO A 158 4.02 0.47 6.32
N PHE A 159 2.96 -0.25 6.63
CA PHE A 159 2.24 -1.12 5.68
C PHE A 159 1.38 -0.39 4.66
N ASN A 160 1.65 0.85 4.46
CA ASN A 160 0.91 1.65 3.53
C ASN A 160 1.27 1.29 2.08
N ARG A 161 0.27 1.28 1.21
CA ARG A 161 0.44 1.24 -0.24
C ARG A 161 -0.23 2.47 -0.83
N SER A 162 0.61 3.34 -1.38
CA SER A 162 0.16 4.64 -1.87
C SER A 162 0.51 4.86 -3.33
N PRO A 163 -0.34 5.57 -4.08
CA PRO A 163 0.05 6.17 -5.34
C PRO A 163 1.28 7.04 -5.15
N GLN A 164 2.27 6.88 -6.02
CA GLN A 164 3.56 7.53 -5.87
C GLN A 164 4.30 7.66 -7.20
N ILE A 165 5.21 8.62 -7.24
CA ILE A 165 6.30 8.69 -8.20
C ILE A 165 7.59 8.56 -7.39
N ARG A 166 8.37 7.52 -7.68
CA ARG A 166 9.60 7.19 -6.95
C ARG A 166 10.78 7.15 -7.90
N TYR A 167 11.82 7.85 -7.56
CA TYR A 167 13.13 7.72 -8.20
C TYR A 167 14.08 6.96 -7.28
N ARG A 168 14.85 6.04 -7.84
CA ARG A 168 15.88 5.29 -7.14
C ARG A 168 17.18 5.37 -7.92
N TYR A 169 18.27 5.65 -7.21
CA TYR A 169 19.63 5.55 -7.74
C TYR A 169 20.42 4.53 -6.92
N THR A 170 21.10 3.60 -7.57
CA THR A 170 21.91 2.56 -6.93
C THR A 170 23.34 2.66 -7.42
N SER A 171 24.27 2.93 -6.52
CA SER A 171 25.70 2.88 -6.82
C SER A 171 26.18 1.42 -6.87
N GLY A 172 27.21 1.14 -7.67
CA GLY A 172 27.83 -0.20 -7.69
C GLY A 172 28.54 -0.61 -6.39
N LYS A 173 28.52 0.25 -5.35
CA LYS A 173 29.19 0.05 -4.06
C LYS A 173 28.21 -0.10 -2.89
N GLY A 174 26.96 -0.48 -3.17
CA GLY A 174 25.92 -0.75 -2.16
C GLY A 174 25.10 0.46 -1.72
N LEU A 175 25.48 1.70 -2.06
CA LEU A 175 24.68 2.88 -1.74
C LEU A 175 23.45 2.95 -2.65
N GLN A 176 22.27 3.10 -2.06
CA GLN A 176 21.01 3.37 -2.73
C GLN A 176 20.43 4.67 -2.19
N LEU A 177 20.06 5.57 -3.10
CA LEU A 177 19.34 6.81 -2.78
C LEU A 177 17.93 6.68 -3.32
N THR A 178 16.93 7.06 -2.53
CA THR A 178 15.53 7.04 -2.93
C THR A 178 14.91 8.40 -2.67
N GLY A 179 14.17 8.91 -3.65
CA GLY A 179 13.29 10.06 -3.49
C GLY A 179 11.90 9.71 -4.00
N ALA A 180 10.85 10.10 -3.28
CA ALA A 180 9.48 9.85 -3.70
C ALA A 180 8.56 11.00 -3.32
N VAL A 181 7.53 11.19 -4.15
CA VAL A 181 6.32 11.95 -3.83
C VAL A 181 5.15 10.99 -3.86
N LEU A 182 4.29 11.05 -2.85
CA LEU A 182 3.21 10.08 -2.70
C LEU A 182 1.97 10.69 -2.04
N TRP A 183 0.85 10.02 -2.18
CA TRP A 183 -0.43 10.37 -1.57
C TRP A 183 -0.93 9.21 -0.74
N GLN A 184 -0.89 9.38 0.57
CA GLN A 184 -1.30 8.35 1.51
C GLN A 184 -2.83 8.30 1.62
N LEU A 185 -3.45 7.25 1.09
CA LEU A 185 -4.90 7.07 1.09
C LEU A 185 -5.37 5.90 1.98
N GLN A 186 -4.46 5.11 2.51
CA GLN A 186 -4.80 3.87 3.20
C GLN A 186 -4.84 4.01 4.73
N TYR A 187 -3.89 4.70 5.35
CA TYR A 187 -3.87 4.94 6.79
C TYR A 187 -4.08 6.42 7.06
N LEU A 188 -5.34 6.78 7.23
CA LEU A 188 -5.79 8.16 7.29
C LEU A 188 -5.40 8.82 8.60
N SER A 189 -4.97 10.08 8.54
CA SER A 189 -4.71 10.91 9.71
C SER A 189 -6.01 11.24 10.43
N ALA A 190 -5.96 11.28 11.75
CA ALA A 190 -7.06 11.73 12.58
C ALA A 190 -7.07 13.27 12.67
N GLY A 191 -8.26 13.86 12.66
CA GLY A 191 -8.47 15.30 12.76
C GLY A 191 -9.87 15.60 13.27
N PRO A 192 -10.35 16.85 13.14
CA PRO A 192 -11.64 17.29 13.68
C PRO A 192 -12.84 16.44 13.28
N ASN A 193 -12.83 15.90 12.05
CA ASN A 193 -13.89 15.05 11.50
C ASN A 193 -13.52 13.55 11.57
N GLY A 194 -12.69 13.14 12.54
CA GLY A 194 -12.20 11.78 12.63
C GLY A 194 -11.09 11.48 11.62
N LYS A 195 -10.96 10.22 11.19
CA LYS A 195 -9.98 9.82 10.18
C LYS A 195 -10.53 10.12 8.79
N SER A 196 -9.82 10.95 8.03
CA SER A 196 -10.27 11.38 6.69
C SER A 196 -9.10 11.60 5.72
N GLU A 197 -9.29 11.23 4.46
CA GLU A 197 -8.38 11.56 3.35
C GLU A 197 -8.46 13.04 2.93
N GLU A 198 -9.49 13.76 3.39
CA GLU A 198 -9.69 15.16 3.05
C GLU A 198 -8.54 16.04 3.53
N TYR A 199 -7.89 15.70 4.63
CA TYR A 199 -6.80 16.51 5.19
C TYR A 199 -5.60 16.58 4.25
N ILE A 200 -5.25 15.48 3.58
CA ILE A 200 -4.21 15.44 2.55
C ILE A 200 -4.70 16.16 1.30
N LYS A 201 -5.93 15.89 0.86
CA LYS A 201 -6.53 16.55 -0.31
C LYS A 201 -6.57 18.06 -0.15
N ASN A 202 -6.99 18.55 1.03
CA ASN A 202 -7.08 19.97 1.31
C ASN A 202 -5.72 20.67 1.39
N SER A 203 -4.64 19.96 1.71
CA SER A 203 -3.30 20.54 1.71
C SER A 203 -2.78 20.77 0.28
N CYS A 204 -3.26 19.99 -0.69
CA CYS A 204 -2.76 19.96 -2.08
C CYS A 204 -1.24 19.68 -2.20
N ILE A 205 -0.58 19.28 -1.11
CA ILE A 205 0.85 19.01 -1.06
C ILE A 205 1.03 17.51 -0.90
N PRO A 206 1.74 16.85 -1.84
CA PRO A 206 2.06 15.43 -1.68
C PRO A 206 3.01 15.24 -0.49
N GLU A 207 2.96 14.07 0.08
CA GLU A 207 3.96 13.59 1.01
C GLU A 207 5.29 13.42 0.27
N VAL A 208 6.38 13.85 0.87
CA VAL A 208 7.74 13.78 0.31
C VAL A 208 8.59 12.87 1.18
N TYR A 209 9.22 11.89 0.53
CA TYR A 209 10.12 10.94 1.17
C TYR A 209 11.50 10.98 0.52
N VAL A 210 12.55 10.91 1.33
CA VAL A 210 13.93 10.71 0.87
C VAL A 210 14.64 9.72 1.79
N SER A 211 15.48 8.86 1.21
CA SER A 211 16.34 7.97 1.98
C SER A 211 17.71 7.76 1.35
N ALA A 212 18.65 7.35 2.21
CA ALA A 212 19.94 6.81 1.84
C ALA A 212 20.12 5.46 2.55
N ASP A 213 20.26 4.39 1.75
CA ASP A 213 20.38 3.03 2.22
C ASP A 213 21.73 2.46 1.78
N TYR A 214 22.38 1.72 2.65
CA TYR A 214 23.61 1.00 2.35
C TYR A 214 23.37 -0.50 2.45
N LYS A 215 23.62 -1.22 1.35
CA LYS A 215 23.32 -2.64 1.20
C LYS A 215 24.56 -3.37 0.70
N VAL A 216 25.14 -4.15 1.56
CA VAL A 216 26.24 -5.07 1.27
C VAL A 216 25.91 -6.44 1.83
N ASP A 217 26.70 -7.43 1.49
CA ASP A 217 26.48 -8.78 1.99
C ASP A 217 26.44 -8.82 3.53
N GLY A 218 25.35 -9.37 4.07
CA GLY A 218 25.09 -9.47 5.50
C GLY A 218 24.72 -8.18 6.23
N LEU A 219 24.67 -7.00 5.55
CA LEU A 219 24.29 -5.74 6.18
C LEU A 219 23.33 -4.91 5.31
N ILE A 220 22.22 -4.52 5.89
CA ILE A 220 21.34 -3.48 5.35
C ILE A 220 21.13 -2.43 6.43
N ALA A 221 21.53 -1.20 6.15
CA ALA A 221 21.35 -0.06 7.04
C ALA A 221 20.92 1.15 6.23
N GLY A 222 19.98 1.93 6.75
CA GLY A 222 19.46 3.09 6.05
C GLY A 222 18.87 4.13 6.97
N VAL A 223 18.79 5.35 6.48
CA VAL A 223 18.10 6.45 7.12
C VAL A 223 17.19 7.11 6.09
N GLY A 224 15.96 7.41 6.52
CA GLY A 224 14.97 8.10 5.71
C GLY A 224 14.30 9.23 6.48
N MET A 225 13.83 10.21 5.74
CA MET A 225 13.02 11.32 6.24
C MET A 225 11.77 11.46 5.40
N GLU A 226 10.68 11.78 6.07
CA GLU A 226 9.37 11.95 5.48
C GLU A 226 8.75 13.24 5.97
N VAL A 227 8.06 13.94 5.07
CA VAL A 227 7.31 15.16 5.38
C VAL A 227 5.92 15.02 4.80
N LEU A 228 4.92 15.06 5.67
CA LEU A 228 3.50 15.03 5.33
C LEU A 228 2.86 16.36 5.71
N SER A 229 2.16 16.98 4.75
CA SER A 229 1.39 18.20 4.98
C SER A 229 -0.10 17.88 5.08
N LEU A 230 -0.74 18.33 6.14
CA LEU A 230 -2.16 18.16 6.40
C LEU A 230 -2.84 19.51 6.57
N LYS A 231 -4.04 19.65 6.00
CA LYS A 231 -4.93 20.80 6.24
C LYS A 231 -6.24 20.27 6.81
N PRO A 232 -6.36 20.21 8.16
CA PRO A 232 -7.50 19.60 8.84
C PRO A 232 -8.83 20.33 8.61
N ARG A 233 -8.78 21.66 8.38
CA ARG A 233 -9.95 22.51 8.12
C ARG A 233 -9.72 23.42 6.93
N GLN A 234 -10.76 23.69 6.17
CA GLN A 234 -10.71 24.69 5.10
C GLN A 234 -10.92 26.10 5.63
N GLN A 235 -11.71 26.23 6.69
CA GLN A 235 -11.98 27.50 7.36
C GLN A 235 -12.14 27.28 8.87
N THR A 236 -11.87 28.30 9.65
CA THR A 236 -12.11 28.35 11.09
C THR A 236 -13.34 29.19 11.38
N THR A 237 -14.09 28.85 12.43
CA THR A 237 -15.15 29.69 12.97
C THR A 237 -14.58 30.65 14.02
N VAL A 238 -15.32 31.71 14.34
CA VAL A 238 -14.89 32.72 15.32
C VAL A 238 -14.73 32.12 16.74
N ASP A 239 -15.39 30.98 16.99
CA ASP A 239 -15.42 30.28 18.27
C ASP A 239 -14.46 29.08 18.36
N ASP A 240 -13.58 28.91 17.38
CA ASP A 240 -12.59 27.81 17.31
C ASP A 240 -11.19 28.26 17.78
#